data_03b9789e60e6d14290eda4c543697247
#
_entry.id   03b9789e60e6d14290eda4c543697247
#
_cell.length_a   1.000
_cell.length_b   1.000
_cell.length_c   1.000
_cell.angle_alpha   90.00
_cell.angle_beta   90.00
_cell.angle_gamma   90.00
#
_symmetry.space_group_name_H-M   'P 1'
#
loop_
_entity.id
_entity.type
_entity.pdbx_description
1 polymer ?
#
loop_
_entity_poly.entity_id
_entity_poly.type
_entity_poly.pdbx_seq_one_letter_code
_entity_poly.pdbx_strand_id
1 'polypeptide(L)'
;MSNEKFLPIKIFEKRKDYDDRSTEGGGDSREPSWVLHGDRLSAHVACLQNDIHDVKASLSKHIEKKQTLPMLMSTTIHSDAFAKSHRGRITGILEIDGNDNVIGMDRDDRILSLVSSEAVLDSMEEVLSTEENAVVISSIYRMKTYQPYVEPYDKDHNSYRVRLIDYNDFDRNNLVRLMFEKYCQEKGIDVKARVRFTSDMTLFRVSLDSADMLGELREFEGLYSAEITYPIYAVFDSAASEMGIEKKQPDDYEEYPVIGVLDSGIEDISYLSDWKTTDGYESYPEEYQNRGHGTAVAGVIEYGDELNGFSTTSLPGVRLFDAIVYPNDVGVKRVCKNSLTCHIVP
;
A
#
# COMPACT_ATOMS: atom_id res chain seq x y z
N MET A 1 -34.22 -10.19 2.23
CA MET A 1 -33.10 -9.39 2.76
C MET A 1 -31.89 -10.29 2.66
N SER A 2 -31.06 -10.11 1.63
CA SER A 2 -29.84 -10.89 1.44
C SER A 2 -28.83 -10.51 2.51
N ASN A 3 -28.42 -11.46 3.34
CA ASN A 3 -27.24 -11.32 4.18
C ASN A 3 -26.02 -11.36 3.26
N GLU A 4 -25.58 -10.23 2.77
CA GLU A 4 -24.24 -10.09 2.20
C GLU A 4 -23.25 -10.27 3.33
N LYS A 5 -22.69 -11.47 3.45
CA LYS A 5 -21.53 -11.73 4.29
C LYS A 5 -20.32 -11.11 3.56
N PHE A 6 -19.99 -9.88 3.91
CA PHE A 6 -18.70 -9.32 3.51
C PHE A 6 -17.59 -10.17 4.13
N LEU A 7 -16.73 -10.73 3.30
CA LEU A 7 -15.49 -11.35 3.76
C LEU A 7 -14.67 -10.30 4.55
N PRO A 8 -14.11 -10.64 5.71
CA PRO A 8 -13.31 -9.71 6.47
C PRO A 8 -11.95 -9.51 5.78
N ILE A 9 -11.93 -8.74 4.71
CA ILE A 9 -10.69 -8.14 4.25
C ILE A 9 -10.32 -7.14 5.32
N LYS A 10 -9.31 -7.45 6.12
CA LYS A 10 -8.65 -6.44 6.95
C LYS A 10 -7.94 -5.49 6.01
N ILE A 11 -8.67 -4.52 5.51
CA ILE A 11 -8.07 -3.30 5.00
C ILE A 11 -7.37 -2.71 6.22
N PHE A 12 -6.06 -2.48 6.12
CA PHE A 12 -5.33 -1.72 7.14
C PHE A 12 -5.73 -0.25 7.00
N GLU A 13 -7.01 0.02 7.24
CA GLU A 13 -7.48 1.37 7.44
C GLU A 13 -6.92 1.84 8.77
N LYS A 14 -6.19 2.95 8.69
CA LYS A 14 -5.73 3.78 9.81
C LYS A 14 -5.63 3.05 11.15
N ARG A 15 -4.44 2.69 11.54
CA ARG A 15 -4.14 2.20 12.90
C ARG A 15 -4.72 3.08 14.04
N LYS A 16 -5.24 4.28 13.73
CA LYS A 16 -5.84 5.22 14.67
C LYS A 16 -7.06 4.64 15.39
N ASP A 17 -7.91 3.85 14.73
CA ASP A 17 -9.15 3.33 15.32
C ASP A 17 -8.95 2.07 16.19
N TYR A 18 -7.78 1.43 16.11
CA TYR A 18 -7.47 0.23 16.90
C TYR A 18 -6.70 0.50 18.19
N ASP A 19 -6.26 1.73 18.39
CA ASP A 19 -5.37 2.08 19.51
C ASP A 19 -6.08 2.49 20.80
N ASP A 20 -7.41 2.59 20.83
CA ASP A 20 -8.21 2.90 22.02
C ASP A 20 -8.33 1.75 23.03
N ARG A 21 -7.71 0.61 22.78
CA ARG A 21 -7.59 -0.41 23.84
C ARG A 21 -6.46 -0.02 24.79
N SER A 22 -6.83 0.68 25.86
CA SER A 22 -5.95 0.86 27.00
C SER A 22 -5.56 -0.52 27.54
N THR A 23 -4.32 -0.93 27.33
CA THR A 23 -3.72 -1.97 28.13
C THR A 23 -3.39 -1.33 29.46
N GLU A 24 -4.18 -1.61 30.51
CA GLU A 24 -3.77 -1.46 31.89
C GLU A 24 -2.62 -2.44 32.16
N GLY A 25 -1.44 -2.06 31.74
CA GLY A 25 -0.20 -2.75 32.03
C GLY A 25 0.80 -1.69 32.45
N GLY A 26 1.19 -1.67 33.70
CA GLY A 26 2.19 -0.78 34.22
C GLY A 26 3.48 -0.90 33.43
N GLY A 27 3.63 -0.06 32.40
CA GLY A 27 4.90 0.15 31.73
C GLY A 27 5.88 0.73 32.74
N ASP A 28 7.11 0.22 32.75
CA ASP A 28 8.21 0.77 33.51
C ASP A 28 8.24 2.28 33.29
N SER A 29 8.15 3.06 34.36
CA SER A 29 8.12 4.53 34.32
C SER A 29 9.48 5.14 33.97
N ARG A 30 10.42 4.32 33.47
CA ARG A 30 11.74 4.79 33.05
C ARG A 30 11.65 5.53 31.73
N GLU A 31 12.32 6.66 31.70
CA GLU A 31 12.47 7.41 30.46
C GLU A 31 13.19 6.55 29.40
N PRO A 32 12.72 6.55 28.16
CA PRO A 32 13.36 5.79 27.07
C PRO A 32 14.83 6.21 26.88
N SER A 33 15.70 5.24 26.61
CA SER A 33 17.14 5.48 26.44
C SER A 33 17.52 6.36 25.23
N TRP A 34 16.59 6.56 24.30
CA TRP A 34 16.78 7.42 23.13
C TRP A 34 16.43 8.89 23.39
N VAL A 35 15.93 9.25 24.58
CA VAL A 35 15.63 10.64 24.93
C VAL A 35 16.93 11.42 25.12
N LEU A 36 17.02 12.57 24.47
CA LEU A 36 18.17 13.46 24.50
C LEU A 36 18.01 14.49 25.62
N HIS A 37 19.14 14.90 26.20
CA HIS A 37 19.21 15.90 27.28
C HIS A 37 20.35 16.89 27.05
N GLY A 38 20.23 18.07 27.67
CA GLY A 38 21.28 19.10 27.71
C GLY A 38 21.74 19.48 26.31
N ASP A 39 23.08 19.58 26.12
CA ASP A 39 23.68 20.03 24.87
C ASP A 39 23.27 19.18 23.65
N ARG A 40 23.00 17.87 23.85
CA ARG A 40 22.55 16.98 22.76
C ARG A 40 21.14 17.32 22.32
N LEU A 41 20.25 17.61 23.28
CA LEU A 41 18.90 18.04 22.97
C LEU A 41 18.91 19.38 22.25
N SER A 42 19.69 20.35 22.73
CA SER A 42 19.83 21.68 22.13
C SER A 42 20.36 21.61 20.71
N ALA A 43 21.38 20.79 20.46
CA ALA A 43 21.90 20.57 19.12
C ALA A 43 20.87 19.91 18.19
N HIS A 44 20.09 18.98 18.71
CA HIS A 44 19.02 18.31 17.95
C HIS A 44 17.88 19.26 17.62
N VAL A 45 17.44 20.09 18.56
CA VAL A 45 16.47 21.18 18.33
C VAL A 45 16.92 22.08 17.20
N ALA A 46 18.19 22.52 17.20
CA ALA A 46 18.74 23.34 16.14
C ALA A 46 18.69 22.65 14.76
N CYS A 47 18.93 21.33 14.72
CA CYS A 47 18.75 20.55 13.48
C CYS A 47 17.30 20.55 12.99
N LEU A 48 16.33 20.34 13.87
CA LEU A 48 14.92 20.32 13.51
C LEU A 48 14.41 21.72 13.10
N GLN A 49 14.90 22.78 13.73
CA GLN A 49 14.59 24.15 13.34
C GLN A 49 15.14 24.46 11.92
N ASN A 50 16.33 23.99 11.58
CA ASN A 50 16.84 24.09 10.21
C ASN A 50 15.97 23.29 9.22
N ASP A 51 15.52 22.09 9.57
CA ASP A 51 14.59 21.30 8.76
C ASP A 51 13.28 22.07 8.51
N ILE A 52 12.70 22.69 9.54
CA ILE A 52 11.49 23.52 9.41
C ILE A 52 11.76 24.74 8.50
N HIS A 53 12.91 25.37 8.64
CA HIS A 53 13.30 26.48 7.76
C HIS A 53 13.33 26.07 6.29
N ASP A 54 13.88 24.89 5.98
CA ASP A 54 13.90 24.34 4.62
C ASP A 54 12.48 24.03 4.10
N VAL A 55 11.60 23.54 4.99
CA VAL A 55 10.19 23.30 4.67
C VAL A 55 9.46 24.62 4.40
N LYS A 56 9.70 25.68 5.20
CA LYS A 56 9.16 27.03 4.96
C LYS A 56 9.61 27.59 3.60
N ALA A 57 10.88 27.43 3.25
CA ALA A 57 11.38 27.83 1.93
C ALA A 57 10.71 27.04 0.78
N SER A 58 10.39 25.78 0.99
CA SER A 58 9.64 24.98 0.03
C SER A 58 8.18 25.41 -0.08
N LEU A 59 7.56 25.75 1.05
CA LEU A 59 6.19 26.28 1.09
C LEU A 59 6.09 27.61 0.32
N SER A 60 7.04 28.51 0.50
CA SER A 60 7.10 29.77 -0.24
C SER A 60 7.12 29.54 -1.75
N LYS A 61 7.97 28.60 -2.22
CA LYS A 61 8.01 28.21 -3.65
C LYS A 61 6.70 27.58 -4.12
N HIS A 62 6.06 26.77 -3.27
CA HIS A 62 4.78 26.15 -3.54
C HIS A 62 3.68 27.23 -3.77
N ILE A 63 3.66 28.24 -2.91
CA ILE A 63 2.73 29.39 -3.02
C ILE A 63 3.04 30.24 -4.28
N GLU A 64 4.32 30.51 -4.55
CA GLU A 64 4.75 31.25 -5.75
C GLU A 64 4.32 30.56 -7.05
N LYS A 65 4.41 29.21 -7.09
CA LYS A 65 3.95 28.39 -8.21
C LYS A 65 2.42 28.31 -8.30
N LYS A 66 1.68 28.90 -7.36
CA LYS A 66 0.20 28.84 -7.26
C LYS A 66 -0.34 27.42 -7.32
N GLN A 67 0.36 26.50 -6.65
CA GLN A 67 -0.09 25.12 -6.54
C GLN A 67 -1.40 25.07 -5.76
N THR A 68 -2.30 24.19 -6.19
CA THR A 68 -3.68 24.13 -5.66
C THR A 68 -3.80 23.18 -4.49
N LEU A 69 -2.99 22.12 -4.49
CA LEU A 69 -3.02 21.08 -3.44
C LEU A 69 -2.17 21.50 -2.25
N PRO A 70 -2.52 21.12 -1.01
CA PRO A 70 -1.66 21.38 0.14
C PRO A 70 -0.30 20.69 -0.01
N MET A 71 0.77 21.38 0.38
CA MET A 71 2.10 20.79 0.47
C MET A 71 2.15 19.72 1.57
N LEU A 72 2.93 18.67 1.35
CA LEU A 72 3.18 17.65 2.35
C LEU A 72 4.58 17.77 2.95
N MET A 73 4.64 17.48 4.25
CA MET A 73 5.86 17.26 4.99
C MET A 73 5.95 15.79 5.41
N SER A 74 7.15 15.21 5.35
CA SER A 74 7.46 13.89 5.87
C SER A 74 8.31 14.02 7.13
N THR A 75 7.86 13.36 8.22
CA THR A 75 8.55 13.34 9.51
C THR A 75 9.09 11.94 9.78
N THR A 76 10.41 11.81 9.86
CA THR A 76 11.07 10.54 10.22
C THR A 76 11.15 10.42 11.74
N ILE A 77 10.72 9.28 12.28
CA ILE A 77 10.60 9.02 13.72
C ILE A 77 11.55 7.89 14.13
N HIS A 78 12.03 7.95 15.37
CA HIS A 78 12.79 6.88 15.98
C HIS A 78 11.98 5.58 16.02
N SER A 79 12.57 4.44 15.63
CA SER A 79 11.87 3.15 15.56
C SER A 79 11.16 2.77 16.86
N ASP A 80 11.79 3.00 18.00
CA ASP A 80 11.22 2.68 19.30
C ASP A 80 10.10 3.63 19.74
N ALA A 81 10.03 4.83 19.14
CA ALA A 81 8.98 5.82 19.39
C ALA A 81 7.66 5.50 18.69
N PHE A 82 7.65 4.53 17.75
CA PHE A 82 6.40 3.99 17.18
C PHE A 82 5.58 3.18 18.19
N ALA A 83 6.13 2.90 19.38
CA ALA A 83 5.39 2.25 20.44
C ALA A 83 4.13 3.06 20.79
N LYS A 84 3.04 2.35 21.09
CA LYS A 84 1.71 2.89 21.35
C LYS A 84 1.70 4.06 22.38
N SER A 85 2.56 3.97 23.39
CA SER A 85 2.68 4.95 24.47
C SER A 85 3.21 6.33 24.05
N HIS A 86 3.86 6.43 22.87
CA HIS A 86 4.49 7.67 22.40
C HIS A 86 3.78 8.31 21.22
N ARG A 87 3.02 7.54 20.43
CA ARG A 87 2.37 8.01 19.20
C ARG A 87 1.47 9.21 19.40
N GLY A 88 0.59 9.16 20.39
CA GLY A 88 -0.35 10.26 20.64
C GLY A 88 0.32 11.60 20.95
N ARG A 89 1.53 11.55 21.56
CA ARG A 89 2.29 12.78 21.82
C ARG A 89 2.98 13.30 20.55
N ILE A 90 3.44 12.40 19.67
CA ILE A 90 4.11 12.76 18.43
C ILE A 90 3.10 13.35 17.44
N THR A 91 1.93 12.69 17.29
CA THR A 91 0.87 13.22 16.44
C THR A 91 0.34 14.56 16.95
N GLY A 92 0.28 14.74 18.28
CA GLY A 92 -0.16 16.00 18.89
C GLY A 92 0.71 17.22 18.54
N ILE A 93 2.00 17.04 18.20
CA ILE A 93 2.83 18.15 17.67
C ILE A 93 2.52 18.45 16.20
N LEU A 94 2.11 17.43 15.45
CA LEU A 94 1.77 17.55 14.03
C LEU A 94 0.30 17.97 13.83
N GLU A 95 -0.53 17.83 14.87
CA GLU A 95 -1.93 18.28 14.93
C GLU A 95 -1.98 19.69 15.57
N ILE A 96 -1.99 20.71 14.76
CA ILE A 96 -2.02 22.10 15.22
C ILE A 96 -3.43 22.67 15.05
N ASP A 97 -3.85 23.46 16.03
CA ASP A 97 -5.18 24.13 16.07
C ASP A 97 -6.36 23.14 16.04
N GLY A 98 -6.19 21.92 16.56
CA GLY A 98 -7.27 20.92 16.57
C GLY A 98 -7.59 20.33 15.19
N ASN A 99 -6.79 20.63 14.18
CA ASN A 99 -6.90 20.05 12.85
C ASN A 99 -5.99 18.83 12.75
N ASP A 100 -6.57 17.71 12.32
CA ASP A 100 -5.82 16.49 12.00
C ASP A 100 -5.03 16.70 10.69
N ASN A 101 -3.81 17.19 10.81
CA ASN A 101 -2.94 17.41 9.66
C ASN A 101 -2.22 16.14 9.22
N VAL A 102 -2.27 15.07 10.02
CA VAL A 102 -1.63 13.79 9.69
C VAL A 102 -2.52 13.01 8.74
N ILE A 103 -2.04 12.76 7.53
CA ILE A 103 -2.78 12.00 6.52
C ILE A 103 -2.40 10.52 6.43
N GLY A 104 -1.30 10.11 7.07
CA GLY A 104 -0.86 8.73 7.09
C GLY A 104 0.64 8.57 7.21
N MET A 105 1.13 7.43 6.74
CA MET A 105 2.55 7.12 6.67
C MET A 105 2.93 6.77 5.23
N ASP A 106 4.16 7.10 4.85
CA ASP A 106 4.70 6.68 3.57
C ASP A 106 5.33 5.27 3.64
N ARG A 107 5.89 4.81 2.51
CA ARG A 107 6.51 3.48 2.38
C ARG A 107 7.75 3.27 3.27
N ASP A 108 8.37 4.35 3.76
CA ASP A 108 9.57 4.32 4.60
C ASP A 108 9.20 4.54 6.09
N ASP A 109 7.92 4.32 6.44
CA ASP A 109 7.37 4.53 7.78
C ASP A 109 7.54 5.97 8.31
N ARG A 110 7.60 6.97 7.40
CA ARG A 110 7.60 8.38 7.78
C ARG A 110 6.18 8.90 7.88
N ILE A 111 5.89 9.70 8.90
CA ILE A 111 4.58 10.34 9.05
C ILE A 111 4.45 11.43 7.98
N LEU A 112 3.32 11.41 7.27
CA LEU A 112 2.94 12.44 6.31
C LEU A 112 1.94 13.39 6.94
N SER A 113 2.26 14.69 6.89
CA SER A 113 1.39 15.74 7.40
C SER A 113 1.20 16.86 6.38
N LEU A 114 0.02 17.47 6.39
CA LEU A 114 -0.33 18.63 5.57
C LEU A 114 0.35 19.88 6.11
N VAL A 115 0.90 20.68 5.22
CA VAL A 115 1.41 22.01 5.52
C VAL A 115 0.53 23.02 4.75
N SER A 116 -0.46 23.58 5.45
CA SER A 116 -1.44 24.49 4.86
C SER A 116 -0.99 25.96 4.90
N SER A 117 -0.12 26.31 5.83
CA SER A 117 0.35 27.70 6.02
C SER A 117 1.68 27.73 6.78
N GLU A 118 2.34 28.88 6.73
CA GLU A 118 3.56 29.15 7.51
C GLU A 118 3.27 29.12 9.03
N ALA A 119 2.09 29.55 9.45
CA ALA A 119 1.69 29.52 10.85
C ALA A 119 1.71 28.12 11.47
N VAL A 120 1.41 27.09 10.69
CA VAL A 120 1.53 25.67 11.12
C VAL A 120 2.98 25.35 11.45
N LEU A 121 3.93 25.77 10.64
CA LEU A 121 5.36 25.54 10.84
C LEU A 121 5.90 26.37 12.01
N ASP A 122 5.41 27.60 12.20
CA ASP A 122 5.77 28.46 13.34
C ASP A 122 5.33 27.81 14.67
N SER A 123 4.13 27.27 14.71
CA SER A 123 3.61 26.57 15.90
C SER A 123 4.42 25.29 16.20
N MET A 124 4.82 24.54 15.16
CA MET A 124 5.72 23.39 15.34
C MET A 124 7.08 23.82 15.92
N GLU A 125 7.65 24.91 15.42
CA GLU A 125 8.93 25.43 15.88
C GLU A 125 8.85 25.87 17.35
N GLU A 126 7.75 26.48 17.77
CA GLU A 126 7.50 26.85 19.18
C GLU A 126 7.47 25.61 20.09
N VAL A 127 6.74 24.57 19.69
CA VAL A 127 6.66 23.31 20.45
C VAL A 127 8.02 22.62 20.56
N LEU A 128 8.80 22.61 19.46
CA LEU A 128 10.15 22.05 19.45
C LEU A 128 11.15 22.84 20.30
N SER A 129 10.86 24.08 20.61
CA SER A 129 11.72 24.94 21.44
C SER A 129 11.48 24.77 22.93
N THR A 130 10.48 24.00 23.34
CA THR A 130 10.06 23.82 24.74
C THR A 130 10.74 22.59 25.33
N GLU A 131 11.59 22.75 26.36
CA GLU A 131 12.34 21.64 27.00
C GLU A 131 11.43 20.53 27.57
N GLU A 132 10.21 20.87 27.99
CA GLU A 132 9.22 19.91 28.50
C GLU A 132 8.85 18.85 27.46
N ASN A 133 9.09 19.14 26.17
CA ASN A 133 8.82 18.24 25.05
C ASN A 133 10.01 17.34 24.67
N ALA A 134 11.04 17.24 25.52
CA ALA A 134 12.28 16.51 25.23
C ALA A 134 12.03 15.09 24.66
N VAL A 135 11.05 14.34 25.20
CA VAL A 135 10.69 13.00 24.70
C VAL A 135 10.23 13.05 23.26
N VAL A 136 9.36 14.00 22.93
CA VAL A 136 8.81 14.11 21.56
C VAL A 136 9.85 14.65 20.60
N ILE A 137 10.61 15.69 21.01
CA ILE A 137 11.71 16.24 20.23
C ILE A 137 12.71 15.14 19.89
N SER A 138 13.11 14.34 20.88
CA SER A 138 14.06 13.24 20.69
C SER A 138 13.52 12.12 19.80
N SER A 139 12.19 11.98 19.70
CA SER A 139 11.56 10.96 18.87
C SER A 139 11.59 11.30 17.37
N ILE A 140 11.75 12.58 17.03
CA ILE A 140 11.77 13.06 15.64
C ILE A 140 13.21 13.13 15.15
N TYR A 141 13.56 12.38 14.12
CA TYR A 141 14.90 12.46 13.53
C TYR A 141 15.05 13.59 12.54
N ARG A 142 14.10 13.76 11.64
CA ARG A 142 14.15 14.71 10.54
C ARG A 142 12.74 15.11 10.10
N MET A 143 12.62 16.32 9.61
CA MET A 143 11.42 16.87 8.98
C MET A 143 11.81 17.41 7.60
N LYS A 144 11.12 16.98 6.55
CA LYS A 144 11.46 17.38 5.16
C LYS A 144 10.18 17.57 4.34
N THR A 145 10.26 18.41 3.33
CA THR A 145 9.22 18.43 2.29
C THR A 145 9.11 17.04 1.68
N TYR A 146 7.89 16.52 1.59
CA TYR A 146 7.65 15.23 0.98
C TYR A 146 8.11 15.22 -0.48
N GLN A 147 8.71 14.11 -0.88
CA GLN A 147 9.09 13.84 -2.26
C GLN A 147 8.47 12.53 -2.69
N PRO A 148 7.76 12.48 -3.85
CA PRO A 148 7.18 11.25 -4.34
C PRO A 148 8.27 10.22 -4.66
N TYR A 149 7.92 8.95 -4.42
CA TYR A 149 8.77 7.87 -4.87
C TYR A 149 8.54 7.62 -6.37
N VAL A 150 9.59 7.73 -7.14
CA VAL A 150 9.55 7.51 -8.59
C VAL A 150 10.70 6.58 -8.98
N GLU A 151 10.35 5.38 -9.45
CA GLU A 151 11.35 4.45 -9.99
C GLU A 151 12.04 5.05 -11.21
N PRO A 152 13.35 4.79 -11.38
CA PRO A 152 14.09 5.26 -12.52
C PRO A 152 13.46 4.81 -13.84
N TYR A 153 13.63 5.62 -14.90
CA TYR A 153 13.16 5.26 -16.23
C TYR A 153 13.87 4.00 -16.75
N ASP A 154 13.05 3.04 -17.18
CA ASP A 154 13.52 1.83 -17.87
C ASP A 154 12.95 1.80 -19.30
N LYS A 155 13.85 1.78 -20.29
CA LYS A 155 13.48 1.77 -21.70
C LYS A 155 12.74 0.49 -22.14
N ASP A 156 12.97 -0.62 -21.42
CA ASP A 156 12.39 -1.92 -21.73
C ASP A 156 11.02 -2.11 -21.04
N HIS A 157 10.73 -1.28 -20.01
CA HIS A 157 9.50 -1.32 -19.19
C HIS A 157 8.93 0.09 -19.03
N ASN A 158 8.22 0.56 -20.04
CA ASN A 158 7.67 1.91 -20.07
C ASN A 158 6.27 2.06 -19.45
N SER A 159 5.76 1.04 -18.81
CA SER A 159 4.47 1.06 -18.12
C SER A 159 4.67 1.33 -16.63
N TYR A 160 4.06 2.40 -16.13
CA TYR A 160 4.16 2.81 -14.73
C TYR A 160 2.80 2.76 -14.05
N ARG A 161 2.77 2.21 -12.84
CA ARG A 161 1.66 2.33 -11.89
C ARG A 161 1.85 3.61 -11.11
N VAL A 162 0.90 4.51 -11.25
CA VAL A 162 0.89 5.81 -10.56
C VAL A 162 -0.14 5.77 -9.45
N ARG A 163 0.29 6.13 -8.25
CA ARG A 163 -0.54 6.37 -7.08
C ARG A 163 -0.51 7.85 -6.76
N LEU A 164 -1.67 8.42 -6.51
CA LEU A 164 -1.84 9.79 -6.06
C LEU A 164 -1.87 9.85 -4.53
N ILE A 165 -1.58 11.04 -3.97
CA ILE A 165 -1.69 11.28 -2.53
C ILE A 165 -3.16 11.11 -2.12
N ASP A 166 -3.37 10.35 -1.04
CA ASP A 166 -4.65 10.27 -0.34
C ASP A 166 -4.64 11.31 0.80
N TYR A 167 -5.45 12.34 0.62
CA TYR A 167 -5.58 13.44 1.59
C TYR A 167 -6.53 13.12 2.74
N ASN A 168 -7.11 11.91 2.79
CA ASN A 168 -8.18 11.55 3.72
C ASN A 168 -9.41 12.48 3.64
N ASP A 169 -9.61 13.09 2.50
CA ASP A 169 -10.68 14.04 2.20
C ASP A 169 -11.22 13.74 0.81
N PHE A 170 -12.51 13.47 0.73
CA PHE A 170 -13.16 13.04 -0.52
C PHE A 170 -13.05 14.10 -1.63
N ASP A 171 -13.24 15.36 -1.29
CA ASP A 171 -13.23 16.45 -2.28
C ASP A 171 -11.82 16.70 -2.80
N ARG A 172 -10.81 16.66 -1.92
CA ARG A 172 -9.39 16.77 -2.30
C ARG A 172 -8.94 15.57 -3.12
N ASN A 173 -9.35 14.35 -2.75
CA ASN A 173 -9.03 13.14 -3.52
C ASN A 173 -9.65 13.17 -4.92
N ASN A 174 -10.87 13.67 -5.07
CA ASN A 174 -11.46 13.91 -6.38
C ASN A 174 -10.73 15.01 -7.16
N LEU A 175 -10.39 16.11 -6.49
CA LEU A 175 -9.65 17.20 -7.12
C LEU A 175 -8.30 16.73 -7.66
N VAL A 176 -7.48 16.06 -6.85
CA VAL A 176 -6.16 15.58 -7.28
C VAL A 176 -6.27 14.61 -8.46
N ARG A 177 -7.29 13.76 -8.45
CA ARG A 177 -7.57 12.84 -9.56
C ARG A 177 -7.87 13.58 -10.87
N LEU A 178 -8.78 14.57 -10.82
CA LEU A 178 -9.12 15.36 -11.98
C LEU A 178 -7.94 16.20 -12.50
N MET A 179 -7.16 16.76 -11.57
CA MET A 179 -5.94 17.50 -11.91
C MET A 179 -4.92 16.59 -12.58
N PHE A 180 -4.74 15.36 -12.11
CA PHE A 180 -3.83 14.40 -12.71
C PHE A 180 -4.24 14.02 -14.14
N GLU A 181 -5.51 13.74 -14.36
CA GLU A 181 -6.03 13.41 -15.69
C GLU A 181 -5.80 14.57 -16.69
N LYS A 182 -6.08 15.78 -16.25
CA LYS A 182 -5.82 17.00 -17.05
C LYS A 182 -4.31 17.19 -17.30
N TYR A 183 -3.49 17.01 -16.26
CA TYR A 183 -2.03 17.11 -16.36
C TYR A 183 -1.47 16.11 -17.37
N CYS A 184 -1.90 14.84 -17.31
CA CYS A 184 -1.50 13.84 -18.28
C CYS A 184 -1.87 14.25 -19.71
N GLN A 185 -3.07 14.78 -19.92
CA GLN A 185 -3.50 15.25 -21.23
C GLN A 185 -2.64 16.42 -21.73
N GLU A 186 -2.32 17.41 -20.87
CA GLU A 186 -1.50 18.57 -21.22
C GLU A 186 -0.04 18.18 -21.52
N LYS A 187 0.50 17.17 -20.84
CA LYS A 187 1.88 16.70 -21.01
C LYS A 187 2.02 15.56 -22.03
N GLY A 188 0.92 15.13 -22.62
CA GLY A 188 0.93 14.01 -23.58
C GLY A 188 1.27 12.66 -22.96
N ILE A 189 1.04 12.50 -21.66
CA ILE A 189 1.22 11.24 -20.94
C ILE A 189 0.01 10.34 -21.22
N ASP A 190 0.27 9.15 -21.78
CA ASP A 190 -0.78 8.23 -22.16
C ASP A 190 -1.28 7.40 -20.97
N VAL A 191 -2.51 7.67 -20.54
CA VAL A 191 -3.20 6.94 -19.45
C VAL A 191 -3.84 5.68 -20.01
N LYS A 192 -3.21 4.53 -19.82
CA LYS A 192 -3.65 3.22 -20.33
C LYS A 192 -4.80 2.61 -19.52
N ALA A 193 -4.79 2.84 -18.20
CA ALA A 193 -5.81 2.30 -17.33
C ALA A 193 -6.04 3.18 -16.12
N ARG A 194 -7.25 3.08 -15.58
CA ARG A 194 -7.67 3.65 -14.31
C ARG A 194 -8.39 2.57 -13.53
N VAL A 195 -7.89 2.24 -12.36
CA VAL A 195 -8.45 1.22 -11.48
C VAL A 195 -8.84 1.88 -10.17
N ARG A 196 -10.11 1.78 -9.82
CA ARG A 196 -10.59 2.20 -8.51
C ARG A 196 -10.28 1.07 -7.52
N PHE A 197 -9.31 1.29 -6.66
CA PHE A 197 -8.86 0.28 -5.70
C PHE A 197 -9.71 0.27 -4.42
N THR A 198 -10.06 1.47 -3.92
CA THR A 198 -11.03 1.65 -2.82
C THR A 198 -12.01 2.76 -3.18
N SER A 199 -12.95 3.10 -2.28
CA SER A 199 -13.82 4.27 -2.46
C SER A 199 -13.03 5.54 -2.76
N ASP A 200 -11.87 5.69 -2.15
CA ASP A 200 -11.09 6.93 -2.12
C ASP A 200 -9.78 6.86 -2.90
N MET A 201 -9.30 5.64 -3.24
CA MET A 201 -8.04 5.44 -3.94
C MET A 201 -8.26 5.01 -5.39
N THR A 202 -7.68 5.78 -6.31
CA THR A 202 -7.58 5.43 -7.72
C THR A 202 -6.11 5.22 -8.10
N LEU A 203 -5.83 4.09 -8.72
CA LEU A 203 -4.53 3.79 -9.32
C LEU A 203 -4.61 4.05 -10.83
N PHE A 204 -3.55 4.63 -11.37
CA PHE A 204 -3.41 4.83 -12.80
C PHE A 204 -2.30 3.97 -13.37
N ARG A 205 -2.47 3.51 -14.58
CA ARG A 205 -1.39 2.95 -15.38
C ARG A 205 -1.12 3.88 -16.53
N VAL A 206 0.10 4.39 -16.60
CA VAL A 206 0.54 5.31 -17.66
C VAL A 206 1.65 4.69 -18.48
N SER A 207 1.78 5.09 -19.74
CA SER A 207 2.92 4.76 -20.58
C SER A 207 3.81 5.98 -20.71
N LEU A 208 5.11 5.80 -20.45
CA LEU A 208 6.12 6.86 -20.53
C LEU A 208 7.16 6.45 -21.58
N ASP A 209 7.31 7.25 -22.62
CA ASP A 209 8.16 6.92 -23.75
C ASP A 209 9.60 7.47 -23.60
N SER A 210 9.86 8.26 -22.56
CA SER A 210 11.16 8.85 -22.29
C SER A 210 11.40 9.18 -20.81
N ALA A 211 12.67 9.33 -20.43
CA ALA A 211 13.07 9.82 -19.13
C ALA A 211 12.55 11.25 -18.84
N ASP A 212 12.41 12.08 -19.89
CA ASP A 212 11.89 13.44 -19.75
C ASP A 212 10.42 13.42 -19.34
N MET A 213 9.61 12.51 -19.91
CA MET A 213 8.21 12.34 -19.48
C MET A 213 8.09 11.86 -18.05
N LEU A 214 9.02 11.03 -17.57
CA LEU A 214 9.08 10.64 -16.16
C LEU A 214 9.46 11.82 -15.27
N GLY A 215 10.36 12.69 -15.74
CA GLY A 215 10.69 13.96 -15.09
C GLY A 215 9.47 14.87 -14.96
N GLU A 216 8.71 15.03 -16.03
CA GLU A 216 7.44 15.77 -16.02
C GLU A 216 6.45 15.15 -15.03
N LEU A 217 6.27 13.82 -15.04
CA LEU A 217 5.36 13.15 -14.10
C LEU A 217 5.75 13.42 -12.63
N ARG A 218 7.05 13.47 -12.32
CA ARG A 218 7.57 13.75 -10.97
C ARG A 218 7.19 15.14 -10.47
N GLU A 219 7.02 16.11 -11.38
CA GLU A 219 6.64 17.49 -11.03
C GLU A 219 5.15 17.65 -10.70
N PHE A 220 4.34 16.61 -10.85
CA PHE A 220 2.94 16.68 -10.50
C PHE A 220 2.76 16.75 -8.97
N GLU A 221 2.16 17.84 -8.46
CA GLU A 221 2.06 18.17 -7.03
C GLU A 221 1.30 17.13 -6.18
N GLY A 222 0.43 16.33 -6.81
CA GLY A 222 -0.38 15.29 -6.15
C GLY A 222 0.20 13.88 -6.29
N LEU A 223 1.43 13.70 -6.76
CA LEU A 223 2.04 12.40 -6.95
C LEU A 223 2.48 11.78 -5.62
N TYR A 224 2.03 10.53 -5.34
CA TYR A 224 2.55 9.74 -4.23
C TYR A 224 3.67 8.80 -4.70
N SER A 225 3.42 7.99 -5.71
CA SER A 225 4.45 7.14 -6.31
C SER A 225 4.21 6.89 -7.79
N ALA A 226 5.31 6.59 -8.49
CA ALA A 226 5.29 6.04 -9.84
C ALA A 226 6.26 4.85 -9.89
N GLU A 227 5.73 3.66 -10.09
CA GLU A 227 6.47 2.41 -10.02
C GLU A 227 6.30 1.63 -11.32
N ILE A 228 7.37 1.00 -11.79
CA ILE A 228 7.32 0.19 -13.01
C ILE A 228 6.35 -0.98 -12.82
N THR A 229 5.50 -1.20 -13.81
CA THR A 229 4.63 -2.37 -13.84
C THR A 229 5.30 -3.44 -14.68
N TYR A 230 5.85 -4.45 -14.02
CA TYR A 230 6.39 -5.62 -14.70
C TYR A 230 5.27 -6.55 -15.12
N PRO A 231 5.33 -7.14 -16.31
CA PRO A 231 4.42 -8.21 -16.67
C PRO A 231 4.71 -9.43 -15.77
N ILE A 232 3.65 -9.96 -15.17
CA ILE A 232 3.72 -11.17 -14.34
C ILE A 232 3.03 -12.28 -15.10
N TYR A 233 3.70 -13.44 -15.23
CA TYR A 233 3.13 -14.66 -15.81
C TYR A 233 3.46 -15.85 -14.93
N ALA A 234 2.54 -16.79 -14.88
CA ALA A 234 2.79 -18.07 -14.26
C ALA A 234 3.67 -18.92 -15.19
N VAL A 235 4.86 -19.28 -14.73
CA VAL A 235 5.73 -20.26 -15.39
C VAL A 235 5.71 -21.50 -14.53
N PHE A 236 5.21 -22.61 -15.07
CA PHE A 236 5.17 -23.89 -14.38
C PHE A 236 5.94 -24.93 -15.18
N ASP A 237 7.03 -25.42 -14.58
CA ASP A 237 7.83 -26.54 -15.11
C ASP A 237 7.46 -27.78 -14.30
N SER A 238 6.54 -28.60 -14.83
CA SER A 238 5.99 -29.72 -14.10
C SER A 238 6.89 -30.95 -14.17
N ALA A 239 7.44 -31.35 -13.05
CA ALA A 239 7.82 -32.75 -12.83
C ALA A 239 6.65 -33.46 -12.13
N ALA A 240 5.79 -34.12 -12.89
CA ALA A 240 4.72 -34.92 -12.32
C ALA A 240 5.30 -36.14 -11.60
N SER A 241 5.07 -36.27 -10.31
CA SER A 241 5.26 -37.51 -9.56
C SER A 241 3.88 -38.07 -9.20
N GLU A 242 3.62 -39.32 -9.59
CA GLU A 242 2.46 -40.07 -9.09
C GLU A 242 2.67 -40.37 -7.61
N MET A 243 2.03 -39.63 -6.72
CA MET A 243 1.94 -39.96 -5.31
C MET A 243 0.56 -40.57 -5.03
N GLY A 244 0.53 -41.76 -4.46
CA GLY A 244 -0.70 -42.48 -4.10
C GLY A 244 -1.37 -41.87 -2.85
N ILE A 245 -1.89 -40.66 -2.98
CA ILE A 245 -2.64 -39.99 -1.91
C ILE A 245 -4.11 -40.36 -2.04
N GLU A 246 -4.77 -40.64 -0.91
CA GLU A 246 -6.20 -40.92 -0.89
C GLU A 246 -6.99 -39.64 -1.17
N LYS A 247 -7.97 -39.73 -2.09
CA LYS A 247 -8.86 -38.60 -2.44
C LYS A 247 -9.73 -38.25 -1.25
N LYS A 248 -9.67 -36.98 -0.82
CA LYS A 248 -10.62 -36.42 0.16
C LYS A 248 -11.91 -35.98 -0.53
N GLN A 249 -12.99 -36.01 0.22
CA GLN A 249 -14.29 -35.51 -0.22
C GLN A 249 -14.88 -34.57 0.84
N PRO A 250 -15.45 -33.44 0.44
CA PRO A 250 -16.17 -32.58 1.40
C PRO A 250 -17.42 -33.27 1.91
N ASP A 251 -17.71 -33.07 3.18
CA ASP A 251 -18.99 -33.46 3.78
C ASP A 251 -20.01 -32.32 3.57
N ASP A 252 -21.19 -32.66 3.05
CA ASP A 252 -22.26 -31.69 2.77
C ASP A 252 -22.84 -31.04 4.04
N TYR A 253 -22.59 -31.63 5.20
CA TYR A 253 -23.06 -31.13 6.51
C TYR A 253 -22.03 -30.28 7.25
N GLU A 254 -20.82 -30.16 6.72
CA GLU A 254 -19.76 -29.35 7.32
C GLU A 254 -19.54 -28.01 6.61
N GLU A 255 -19.27 -26.97 7.38
CA GLU A 255 -18.86 -25.66 6.84
C GLU A 255 -17.33 -25.61 6.73
N TYR A 256 -16.83 -25.42 5.51
CA TYR A 256 -15.40 -25.29 5.23
C TYR A 256 -15.01 -23.84 5.01
N PRO A 257 -13.83 -23.42 5.48
CA PRO A 257 -13.31 -22.10 5.13
C PRO A 257 -13.05 -22.03 3.62
N VAL A 258 -13.24 -20.84 3.05
CA VAL A 258 -12.96 -20.58 1.63
C VAL A 258 -11.58 -19.94 1.50
N ILE A 259 -10.73 -20.52 0.65
CA ILE A 259 -9.43 -19.98 0.27
C ILE A 259 -9.48 -19.55 -1.19
N GLY A 260 -9.15 -18.28 -1.47
CA GLY A 260 -8.98 -17.77 -2.83
C GLY A 260 -7.61 -18.14 -3.39
N VAL A 261 -7.56 -18.84 -4.51
CA VAL A 261 -6.36 -19.15 -5.27
C VAL A 261 -6.25 -18.15 -6.41
N LEU A 262 -5.49 -17.09 -6.20
CA LEU A 262 -5.27 -16.02 -7.18
C LEU A 262 -4.06 -16.41 -8.05
N ASP A 263 -4.30 -17.18 -9.10
CA ASP A 263 -3.25 -17.81 -9.90
C ASP A 263 -3.63 -17.92 -11.39
N SER A 264 -3.08 -18.89 -12.09
CA SER A 264 -3.38 -19.19 -13.50
C SER A 264 -4.64 -20.04 -13.72
N GLY A 265 -5.35 -20.35 -12.64
CA GLY A 265 -6.56 -21.18 -12.64
C GLY A 265 -6.34 -22.60 -12.10
N ILE A 266 -7.44 -23.23 -11.69
CA ILE A 266 -7.46 -24.60 -11.18
C ILE A 266 -8.15 -25.50 -12.20
N GLU A 267 -7.47 -26.56 -12.65
CA GLU A 267 -8.07 -27.56 -13.55
C GLU A 267 -9.13 -28.40 -12.83
N ASP A 268 -10.09 -28.90 -13.62
CA ASP A 268 -11.12 -29.82 -13.16
C ASP A 268 -10.59 -31.25 -13.08
N ILE A 269 -9.71 -31.48 -12.08
CA ILE A 269 -9.22 -32.81 -11.77
C ILE A 269 -10.02 -33.42 -10.63
N SER A 270 -10.15 -34.75 -10.61
CA SER A 270 -11.00 -35.47 -9.65
C SER A 270 -10.67 -35.19 -8.18
N TYR A 271 -9.43 -34.82 -7.87
CA TYR A 271 -8.97 -34.50 -6.51
C TYR A 271 -9.42 -33.12 -6.02
N LEU A 272 -9.64 -32.16 -6.93
CA LEU A 272 -9.92 -30.76 -6.58
C LEU A 272 -11.32 -30.30 -6.93
N SER A 273 -12.00 -30.92 -7.93
CA SER A 273 -13.29 -30.47 -8.43
C SER A 273 -14.38 -30.40 -7.36
N ASP A 274 -14.41 -31.37 -6.44
CA ASP A 274 -15.40 -31.39 -5.35
C ASP A 274 -15.15 -30.31 -4.29
N TRP A 275 -13.95 -29.74 -4.26
CA TRP A 275 -13.53 -28.69 -3.34
C TRP A 275 -13.67 -27.27 -3.92
N LYS A 276 -13.82 -27.14 -5.24
CA LYS A 276 -14.03 -25.83 -5.86
C LYS A 276 -15.37 -25.24 -5.45
N THR A 277 -15.40 -23.91 -5.28
CA THR A 277 -16.64 -23.16 -5.15
C THR A 277 -17.38 -23.13 -6.50
N THR A 278 -18.68 -22.90 -6.47
CA THR A 278 -19.49 -22.73 -7.70
C THR A 278 -19.15 -21.42 -8.41
N ASP A 279 -18.69 -20.44 -7.67
CA ASP A 279 -18.29 -19.14 -8.19
C ASP A 279 -16.78 -19.10 -8.39
N GLY A 280 -16.31 -18.35 -9.38
CA GLY A 280 -14.92 -18.12 -9.68
C GLY A 280 -14.72 -16.74 -10.33
N TYR A 281 -13.48 -16.37 -10.56
CA TYR A 281 -13.13 -15.11 -11.21
C TYR A 281 -12.16 -15.36 -12.37
N GLU A 282 -12.44 -14.78 -13.53
CA GLU A 282 -11.62 -14.91 -14.72
C GLU A 282 -11.27 -13.53 -15.29
N SER A 283 -9.97 -13.20 -15.29
CA SER A 283 -9.44 -11.97 -15.93
C SER A 283 -9.04 -12.18 -17.38
N TYR A 284 -8.88 -13.43 -17.82
CA TYR A 284 -8.34 -13.77 -19.14
C TYR A 284 -9.20 -14.81 -19.83
N PRO A 285 -9.42 -14.67 -21.17
CA PRO A 285 -10.04 -15.69 -21.99
C PRO A 285 -9.30 -17.04 -21.91
N GLU A 286 -10.01 -18.13 -22.14
CA GLU A 286 -9.49 -19.50 -21.98
C GLU A 286 -8.21 -19.78 -22.79
N GLU A 287 -8.09 -19.18 -23.95
CA GLU A 287 -6.88 -19.30 -24.80
C GLU A 287 -5.59 -18.77 -24.16
N TYR A 288 -5.70 -17.94 -23.10
CA TYR A 288 -4.58 -17.37 -22.37
C TYR A 288 -4.42 -17.98 -20.97
N GLN A 289 -5.15 -19.05 -20.66
CA GLN A 289 -5.08 -19.74 -19.37
C GLN A 289 -4.17 -20.95 -19.47
N ASN A 290 -3.29 -21.11 -18.47
CA ASN A 290 -2.52 -22.34 -18.23
C ASN A 290 -2.68 -22.69 -16.76
N ARG A 291 -3.64 -23.56 -16.49
CA ARG A 291 -4.09 -23.87 -15.11
C ARG A 291 -3.12 -24.76 -14.33
N GLY A 292 -2.01 -25.19 -14.91
CA GLY A 292 -1.07 -26.12 -14.28
C GLY A 292 -0.51 -25.62 -12.94
N HIS A 293 -0.05 -24.35 -12.88
CA HIS A 293 0.51 -23.78 -11.65
C HIS A 293 -0.56 -23.61 -10.57
N GLY A 294 -1.69 -23.00 -10.88
CA GLY A 294 -2.78 -22.84 -9.92
C GLY A 294 -3.35 -24.17 -9.43
N THR A 295 -3.38 -25.18 -10.28
CA THR A 295 -3.75 -26.55 -9.90
C THR A 295 -2.76 -27.14 -8.88
N ALA A 296 -1.44 -26.94 -9.10
CA ALA A 296 -0.43 -27.39 -8.16
C ALA A 296 -0.54 -26.65 -6.81
N VAL A 297 -0.76 -25.34 -6.83
CA VAL A 297 -0.98 -24.54 -5.61
C VAL A 297 -2.24 -25.01 -4.87
N ALA A 298 -3.34 -25.22 -5.56
CA ALA A 298 -4.57 -25.78 -4.98
C ALA A 298 -4.35 -27.18 -4.39
N GLY A 299 -3.58 -28.02 -5.06
CA GLY A 299 -3.19 -29.33 -4.58
C GLY A 299 -2.39 -29.27 -3.27
N VAL A 300 -1.44 -28.35 -3.16
CA VAL A 300 -0.68 -28.12 -1.91
C VAL A 300 -1.57 -27.61 -0.79
N ILE A 301 -2.51 -26.69 -1.10
CA ILE A 301 -3.45 -26.18 -0.10
C ILE A 301 -4.34 -27.29 0.45
N GLU A 302 -4.85 -28.18 -0.41
CA GLU A 302 -5.81 -29.21 -0.02
C GLU A 302 -5.16 -30.48 0.53
N TYR A 303 -4.00 -30.87 -0.02
CA TYR A 303 -3.32 -32.15 0.27
C TYR A 303 -1.89 -31.97 0.83
N GLY A 304 -1.51 -30.77 1.23
CA GLY A 304 -0.13 -30.49 1.70
C GLY A 304 0.27 -31.29 2.92
N ASP A 305 -0.66 -31.54 3.83
CA ASP A 305 -0.42 -32.33 5.03
C ASP A 305 -0.17 -33.82 4.67
N GLU A 306 -0.98 -34.39 3.81
CA GLU A 306 -0.85 -35.76 3.32
C GLU A 306 0.44 -35.93 2.50
N LEU A 307 0.76 -34.94 1.66
CA LEU A 307 2.00 -34.93 0.86
C LEU A 307 3.25 -34.93 1.72
N ASN A 308 3.21 -34.31 2.90
CA ASN A 308 4.34 -34.21 3.82
C ASN A 308 4.30 -35.27 4.95
N GLY A 309 3.25 -36.09 5.02
CA GLY A 309 3.10 -37.13 6.01
C GLY A 309 2.90 -36.68 7.45
N PHE A 310 2.38 -35.45 7.62
CA PHE A 310 2.00 -34.90 8.92
C PHE A 310 0.70 -34.11 8.82
N SER A 311 0.02 -33.89 9.93
CA SER A 311 -1.18 -33.03 10.01
C SER A 311 -0.86 -31.77 10.80
N THR A 312 -1.02 -30.61 10.16
CA THR A 312 -0.84 -29.29 10.79
C THR A 312 -2.15 -28.68 11.20
N THR A 313 -3.26 -29.12 10.62
CA THR A 313 -4.59 -28.58 10.84
C THR A 313 -5.56 -29.66 11.32
N SER A 314 -6.55 -29.25 12.10
CA SER A 314 -7.68 -30.11 12.44
C SER A 314 -8.80 -30.07 11.39
N LEU A 315 -8.63 -29.27 10.33
CA LEU A 315 -9.62 -29.12 9.27
C LEU A 315 -9.42 -30.21 8.22
N PRO A 316 -10.48 -30.92 7.82
CA PRO A 316 -10.40 -31.97 6.82
C PRO A 316 -10.16 -31.46 5.40
N GLY A 317 -10.36 -30.16 5.13
CA GLY A 317 -10.13 -29.51 3.84
C GLY A 317 -10.64 -28.08 3.81
N VAL A 318 -10.62 -27.47 2.62
CA VAL A 318 -11.06 -26.09 2.40
C VAL A 318 -11.82 -25.95 1.07
N ARG A 319 -12.70 -24.99 0.96
CA ARG A 319 -13.32 -24.64 -0.33
C ARG A 319 -12.36 -23.74 -1.11
N LEU A 320 -12.13 -24.03 -2.37
CA LEU A 320 -11.20 -23.34 -3.26
C LEU A 320 -11.97 -22.37 -4.16
N PHE A 321 -11.77 -21.07 -3.97
CA PHE A 321 -12.26 -20.06 -4.91
C PHE A 321 -11.22 -19.87 -6.00
N ASP A 322 -11.55 -20.23 -7.22
CA ASP A 322 -10.68 -20.17 -8.38
C ASP A 322 -10.67 -18.76 -8.97
N ALA A 323 -9.55 -18.04 -8.85
CA ALA A 323 -9.39 -16.70 -9.39
C ALA A 323 -8.24 -16.68 -10.42
N ILE A 324 -8.59 -16.68 -11.70
CA ILE A 324 -7.65 -16.66 -12.81
C ILE A 324 -7.19 -15.22 -13.06
N VAL A 325 -6.03 -14.87 -12.52
CA VAL A 325 -5.46 -13.52 -12.56
C VAL A 325 -4.12 -13.44 -13.29
N TYR A 326 -3.51 -14.58 -13.63
CA TYR A 326 -2.28 -14.67 -14.39
C TYR A 326 -2.50 -15.40 -15.72
N PRO A 327 -2.08 -14.82 -16.84
CA PRO A 327 -2.13 -15.49 -18.13
C PRO A 327 -0.98 -16.47 -18.30
N ASN A 328 -1.06 -17.36 -19.29
CA ASN A 328 0.11 -18.10 -19.76
C ASN A 328 1.09 -17.16 -20.49
N ASP A 329 2.37 -17.57 -20.65
CA ASP A 329 3.42 -16.73 -21.23
C ASP A 329 3.31 -16.57 -22.77
N VAL A 330 2.57 -17.45 -23.45
CA VAL A 330 2.57 -17.59 -24.92
C VAL A 330 1.82 -16.47 -25.65
N GLY A 331 0.93 -15.74 -24.96
CA GLY A 331 0.11 -14.68 -25.58
C GLY A 331 0.33 -13.27 -25.06
N VAL A 332 1.01 -13.12 -23.94
CA VAL A 332 1.04 -11.91 -23.12
C VAL A 332 1.63 -10.69 -23.83
N LYS A 333 2.63 -10.86 -24.66
CA LYS A 333 3.21 -9.74 -25.45
C LYS A 333 2.19 -9.02 -26.33
N ARG A 334 1.10 -9.70 -26.72
CA ARG A 334 0.01 -9.11 -27.50
C ARG A 334 -1.14 -8.60 -26.62
N VAL A 335 -1.47 -9.31 -25.55
CA VAL A 335 -2.61 -8.99 -24.66
C VAL A 335 -2.29 -7.80 -23.75
N CYS A 336 -1.09 -7.70 -23.21
CA CYS A 336 -0.68 -6.53 -22.41
C CYS A 336 -0.66 -5.21 -23.21
N LYS A 337 -0.61 -5.26 -24.54
CA LYS A 337 -0.80 -4.06 -25.36
C LYS A 337 -2.26 -3.63 -25.49
N ASN A 338 -3.21 -4.53 -25.30
CA ASN A 338 -4.63 -4.28 -25.53
C ASN A 338 -5.55 -4.53 -24.32
N SER A 339 -5.09 -5.18 -23.25
CA SER A 339 -5.92 -5.54 -22.13
C SER A 339 -5.64 -4.67 -20.91
N LEU A 340 -6.69 -4.05 -20.47
CA LEU A 340 -6.81 -3.12 -19.35
C LEU A 340 -6.71 -3.77 -17.95
N THR A 341 -6.33 -5.04 -17.83
CA THR A 341 -6.63 -5.79 -16.63
C THR A 341 -5.47 -6.67 -16.16
N CYS A 342 -4.49 -6.07 -15.49
CA CYS A 342 -3.91 -6.73 -14.32
C CYS A 342 -4.68 -6.19 -13.11
N HIS A 343 -5.85 -6.75 -12.85
CA HIS A 343 -6.56 -6.47 -11.63
C HIS A 343 -5.92 -7.29 -10.51
N ILE A 344 -5.26 -6.62 -9.59
CA ILE A 344 -5.23 -7.12 -8.24
C ILE A 344 -6.63 -6.83 -7.71
N VAL A 345 -7.46 -7.86 -7.64
CA VAL A 345 -8.77 -7.78 -6.99
C VAL A 345 -8.53 -7.70 -5.49
N PRO A 346 -9.21 -6.81 -4.75
CA PRO A 346 -9.06 -6.64 -3.32
C PRO A 346 -9.44 -7.87 -2.51
#